data_429c3ffecf87a96f91b9a23efa242fea
#
_entry.id   429c3ffecf87a96f91b9a23efa242fea
#
_cell.length_a   1.000
_cell.length_b   1.000
_cell.length_c   1.000
_cell.angle_alpha   90.00
_cell.angle_beta   90.00
_cell.angle_gamma   90.00
#
_symmetry.space_group_name_H-M   'P 1'
#
loop_
_entity.id
_entity.type
_entity.pdbx_description
1 polymer ?
#
loop_
_entity_poly.entity_id
_entity_poly.type
_entity_poly.pdbx_seq_one_letter_code
_entity_poly.pdbx_strand_id
1 'polypeptide(L)'
;MVRRASSMGFESWWRRAESVGFCAHPIQLVGADEYRRDRVVWTRCNNRRAHICPSCSDLYARDTWQLVHAGAAGGHHGMPITVADRPQVFLTLTAPSYGAVHAATRGGDGKRGVCRDHHRIGGYRRCPHGKPLWCSTVHDHGEGRVGQPLCSECYDYVGHVLFTWHLPELWRRFTITLRRALHKELKATGVDPDGVRVSFIKIIELQVRAIPHIHALIRLDPHENGDDPDQTDWESPTSATKLAAIIEHAARTVTLALTDPTTDSAVRRIRFGTQIDTQPLTASSAPEKTGSAEQNSGIAGSLSGRRVARYLAKYVTKSLADLGISARRLSTEAIGDLDVSEHVRAILTTISALADKGLSGIKLRPGK
;
A
#
# COMPACT_ATOMS: atom_id res chain seq x y z
N MET A 1 14.70 30.02 10.36
CA MET A 1 16.06 29.63 10.77
C MET A 1 16.88 30.83 11.24
N VAL A 2 17.13 31.84 10.43
CA VAL A 2 18.00 33.00 10.75
C VAL A 2 17.63 33.71 12.06
N ARG A 3 16.34 34.04 12.30
CA ARG A 3 15.87 34.69 13.55
C ARG A 3 16.10 33.82 14.81
N ARG A 4 16.15 32.51 14.73
CA ARG A 4 16.46 31.64 15.87
C ARG A 4 17.97 31.53 16.14
N ALA A 5 18.77 31.54 15.09
CA ALA A 5 20.22 31.44 15.21
C ALA A 5 20.85 32.63 16.00
N SER A 6 20.18 33.79 16.00
CA SER A 6 20.63 34.97 16.75
C SER A 6 19.99 35.11 18.14
N SER A 7 19.22 34.12 18.61
CA SER A 7 18.57 34.16 19.94
C SER A 7 19.45 33.56 21.03
N MET A 8 19.40 34.17 22.22
CA MET A 8 19.97 33.56 23.43
C MET A 8 19.28 32.21 23.67
N GLY A 9 20.05 31.13 23.81
CA GLY A 9 19.52 29.77 23.95
C GLY A 9 19.46 28.97 22.65
N PHE A 10 19.95 29.51 21.52
CA PHE A 10 20.03 28.77 20.26
C PHE A 10 20.79 27.44 20.39
N GLU A 11 21.94 27.43 21.06
CA GLU A 11 22.75 26.23 21.22
C GLU A 11 22.05 25.13 22.03
N SER A 12 21.32 25.50 23.09
CA SER A 12 20.56 24.54 23.89
C SER A 12 19.38 23.98 23.12
N TRP A 13 18.74 24.80 22.29
CA TRP A 13 17.70 24.37 21.39
C TRP A 13 18.26 23.49 20.27
N TRP A 14 19.41 23.85 19.69
CA TRP A 14 20.05 23.10 18.63
C TRP A 14 20.45 21.69 19.11
N ARG A 15 21.11 21.59 20.25
CA ARG A 15 21.48 20.30 20.87
C ARG A 15 20.25 19.41 21.12
N ARG A 16 19.13 20.00 21.55
CA ARG A 16 17.88 19.23 21.69
C ARG A 16 17.31 18.79 20.35
N ALA A 17 17.31 19.68 19.35
CA ALA A 17 16.86 19.32 18.02
C ALA A 17 17.72 18.21 17.41
N GLU A 18 19.02 18.28 17.58
CA GLU A 18 19.97 17.29 17.12
C GLU A 18 19.82 15.94 17.84
N SER A 19 19.62 15.93 19.16
CA SER A 19 19.42 14.70 19.94
C SER A 19 18.19 13.91 19.53
N VAL A 20 17.17 14.58 18.97
CA VAL A 20 15.98 13.96 18.38
C VAL A 20 16.03 13.91 16.85
N GLY A 21 17.23 14.10 16.25
CA GLY A 21 17.48 14.07 14.81
C GLY A 21 16.58 15.03 14.02
N PHE A 22 16.47 16.27 14.48
CA PHE A 22 15.70 17.35 13.86
C PHE A 22 14.21 17.01 13.66
N CYS A 23 13.64 16.24 14.60
CA CYS A 23 12.21 15.95 14.60
C CYS A 23 11.40 17.24 14.72
N ALA A 24 10.41 17.44 13.83
CA ALA A 24 9.57 18.65 13.83
C ALA A 24 8.62 18.70 15.04
N HIS A 25 8.25 17.55 15.60
CA HIS A 25 7.30 17.40 16.71
C HIS A 25 7.82 16.42 17.75
N PRO A 26 8.94 16.71 18.44
CA PRO A 26 9.50 15.81 19.44
C PRO A 26 8.52 15.63 20.61
N ILE A 27 8.49 14.41 21.15
CA ILE A 27 7.63 14.05 22.29
C ILE A 27 8.48 14.16 23.56
N GLN A 28 8.00 14.91 24.51
CA GLN A 28 8.57 14.98 25.86
C GLN A 28 8.00 13.84 26.72
N LEU A 29 8.87 12.96 27.20
CA LEU A 29 8.54 11.95 28.18
C LEU A 29 9.03 12.44 29.54
N VAL A 30 8.14 12.42 30.53
CA VAL A 30 8.45 12.79 31.91
C VAL A 30 8.23 11.56 32.78
N GLY A 31 9.22 11.23 33.60
CA GLY A 31 9.15 10.08 34.49
C GLY A 31 10.14 10.26 35.64
N ALA A 32 10.07 9.43 36.64
CA ALA A 32 11.03 9.38 37.75
C ALA A 32 12.09 8.29 37.47
N ASP A 33 13.34 8.54 37.82
CA ASP A 33 14.39 7.52 37.87
C ASP A 33 14.20 6.59 39.11
N GLU A 34 15.07 5.60 39.26
CA GLU A 34 15.09 4.67 40.40
C GLU A 34 15.27 5.37 41.75
N TYR A 35 15.81 6.61 41.74
CA TYR A 35 15.96 7.45 42.94
C TYR A 35 14.84 8.47 43.12
N ARG A 36 13.71 8.33 42.37
CA ARG A 36 12.54 9.24 42.39
C ARG A 36 12.85 10.68 41.97
N ARG A 37 13.92 10.90 41.18
CA ARG A 37 14.22 12.20 40.58
C ARG A 37 13.52 12.33 39.26
N ASP A 38 12.90 13.51 39.02
CA ASP A 38 12.24 13.77 37.73
C ASP A 38 13.26 13.73 36.59
N ARG A 39 12.96 12.90 35.62
CA ARG A 39 13.69 12.76 34.36
C ARG A 39 12.84 13.20 33.19
N VAL A 40 13.44 14.02 32.34
CA VAL A 40 12.83 14.45 31.07
C VAL A 40 13.67 13.89 29.93
N VAL A 41 13.05 13.10 29.09
CA VAL A 41 13.66 12.52 27.88
C VAL A 41 12.85 12.98 26.67
N TRP A 42 13.57 13.46 25.66
CA TRP A 42 12.97 13.81 24.39
C TRP A 42 13.14 12.66 23.41
N THR A 43 12.06 12.30 22.70
CA THR A 43 12.09 11.28 21.66
C THR A 43 11.47 11.79 20.37
N ARG A 44 11.74 11.09 19.27
CA ARG A 44 11.17 11.40 17.96
C ARG A 44 9.67 11.11 17.94
N CYS A 45 8.89 11.86 17.15
CA CYS A 45 7.47 11.60 16.96
C CYS A 45 7.19 10.34 16.12
N ASN A 46 8.20 9.79 15.44
CA ASN A 46 8.12 8.64 14.54
C ASN A 46 6.98 8.74 13.50
N ASN A 47 6.62 9.96 13.11
CA ASN A 47 5.57 10.16 12.14
C ASN A 47 6.06 9.84 10.73
N ARG A 48 5.40 8.89 10.06
CA ARG A 48 5.75 8.46 8.70
C ARG A 48 5.37 9.47 7.60
N ARG A 49 4.64 10.54 7.92
CA ARG A 49 4.13 11.53 6.95
C ARG A 49 5.13 12.66 6.79
N ALA A 50 5.67 12.83 5.58
CA ALA A 50 6.69 13.82 5.29
C ALA A 50 6.24 15.27 5.54
N HIS A 51 4.97 15.61 5.25
CA HIS A 51 4.42 16.95 5.50
C HIS A 51 4.27 17.28 7.00
N ILE A 52 4.22 16.28 7.88
CA ILE A 52 4.20 16.48 9.34
C ILE A 52 5.63 16.53 9.87
N CYS A 53 6.44 15.53 9.58
CA CYS A 53 7.81 15.47 10.05
C CYS A 53 8.72 14.84 8.99
N PRO A 54 9.40 15.65 8.16
CA PRO A 54 10.26 15.14 7.10
C PRO A 54 11.36 14.20 7.60
N SER A 55 12.04 14.56 8.72
CA SER A 55 13.14 13.76 9.25
C SER A 55 12.70 12.39 9.77
N CYS A 56 11.54 12.33 10.45
CA CYS A 56 11.00 11.04 10.91
C CYS A 56 10.47 10.21 9.77
N SER A 57 9.86 10.83 8.76
CA SER A 57 9.37 10.14 7.56
C SER A 57 10.50 9.51 6.74
N ASP A 58 11.62 10.22 6.59
CA ASP A 58 12.79 9.70 5.89
C ASP A 58 13.40 8.52 6.66
N LEU A 59 13.54 8.62 7.98
CA LEU A 59 13.99 7.52 8.81
C LEU A 59 13.04 6.30 8.67
N TYR A 60 11.73 6.53 8.74
CA TYR A 60 10.74 5.47 8.60
C TYR A 60 10.84 4.76 7.24
N ALA A 61 11.08 5.49 6.16
CA ALA A 61 11.29 4.90 4.84
C ALA A 61 12.56 4.05 4.78
N ARG A 62 13.66 4.51 5.40
CA ARG A 62 14.92 3.75 5.49
C ARG A 62 14.76 2.49 6.31
N ASP A 63 14.12 2.57 7.47
CA ASP A 63 13.86 1.41 8.34
C ASP A 63 12.99 0.39 7.61
N THR A 64 11.95 0.85 6.91
CA THR A 64 11.11 -0.02 6.08
C THR A 64 11.93 -0.70 4.99
N TRP A 65 12.83 0.05 4.33
CA TRP A 65 13.71 -0.53 3.32
C TRP A 65 14.58 -1.64 3.92
N GLN A 66 15.18 -1.41 5.09
CA GLN A 66 16.02 -2.40 5.78
C GLN A 66 15.25 -3.67 6.11
N LEU A 67 14.03 -3.53 6.66
CA LEU A 67 13.18 -4.66 7.01
C LEU A 67 12.75 -5.48 5.78
N VAL A 68 12.33 -4.80 4.72
CA VAL A 68 11.94 -5.48 3.47
C VAL A 68 13.13 -6.14 2.80
N HIS A 69 14.28 -5.45 2.79
CA HIS A 69 15.51 -6.00 2.21
C HIS A 69 15.99 -7.22 2.99
N ALA A 70 15.99 -7.19 4.33
CA ALA A 70 16.29 -8.34 5.16
C ALA A 70 15.33 -9.51 4.87
N GLY A 71 14.04 -9.22 4.74
CA GLY A 71 13.01 -10.21 4.40
C GLY A 71 13.15 -10.80 3.00
N ALA A 72 13.80 -10.10 2.06
CA ALA A 72 13.97 -10.57 0.67
C ALA A 72 15.34 -11.18 0.40
N ALA A 73 16.40 -10.60 0.97
CA ALA A 73 17.78 -10.96 0.68
C ALA A 73 18.49 -11.70 1.82
N GLY A 74 17.97 -11.61 3.05
CA GLY A 74 18.63 -12.18 4.24
C GLY A 74 19.91 -11.48 4.61
N GLY A 75 20.70 -12.10 5.48
CA GLY A 75 22.07 -11.69 5.86
C GLY A 75 22.17 -10.53 6.85
N HIS A 76 21.05 -9.98 7.33
CA HIS A 76 20.99 -8.93 8.35
C HIS A 76 19.65 -8.95 9.10
N HIS A 77 19.54 -8.19 10.19
CA HIS A 77 18.38 -8.18 11.09
C HIS A 77 17.93 -9.57 11.56
N GLY A 78 18.89 -10.48 11.82
CA GLY A 78 18.60 -11.84 12.26
C GLY A 78 17.99 -12.76 11.19
N MET A 79 17.97 -12.32 9.93
CA MET A 79 17.48 -13.15 8.82
C MET A 79 18.64 -13.94 8.20
N PRO A 80 18.53 -15.29 8.04
CA PRO A 80 19.53 -16.10 7.39
C PRO A 80 19.79 -15.64 5.95
N ILE A 81 21.03 -15.78 5.46
CA ILE A 81 21.38 -15.42 4.09
C ILE A 81 20.64 -16.28 3.07
N THR A 82 20.31 -17.54 3.44
CA THR A 82 19.56 -18.51 2.62
C THR A 82 18.15 -18.05 2.26
N VAL A 83 17.64 -17.00 2.91
CA VAL A 83 16.34 -16.38 2.56
C VAL A 83 16.30 -15.91 1.11
N ALA A 84 17.45 -15.49 0.55
CA ALA A 84 17.53 -15.04 -0.84
C ALA A 84 17.16 -16.15 -1.85
N ASP A 85 17.40 -17.40 -1.51
CA ASP A 85 17.18 -18.54 -2.40
C ASP A 85 15.77 -19.16 -2.25
N ARG A 86 15.02 -18.71 -1.24
CA ARG A 86 13.65 -19.18 -1.00
C ARG A 86 12.69 -18.67 -2.07
N PRO A 87 11.64 -19.42 -2.42
CA PRO A 87 10.62 -18.95 -3.36
C PRO A 87 9.96 -17.68 -2.88
N GLN A 88 10.09 -16.62 -3.67
CA GLN A 88 9.56 -15.28 -3.38
C GLN A 88 8.78 -14.74 -4.57
N VAL A 89 7.68 -14.05 -4.29
CA VAL A 89 6.83 -13.42 -5.31
C VAL A 89 6.47 -12.02 -4.87
N PHE A 90 6.71 -11.06 -5.75
CA PHE A 90 6.17 -9.71 -5.59
C PHE A 90 4.77 -9.66 -6.18
N LEU A 91 3.81 -9.31 -5.35
CA LEU A 91 2.38 -9.28 -5.68
C LEU A 91 1.88 -7.83 -5.71
N THR A 92 1.14 -7.49 -6.77
CA THR A 92 0.34 -6.26 -6.83
C THR A 92 -1.13 -6.61 -7.01
N LEU A 93 -1.98 -6.18 -6.07
CA LEU A 93 -3.43 -6.32 -6.14
C LEU A 93 -4.08 -4.95 -6.31
N THR A 94 -4.91 -4.84 -7.34
CA THR A 94 -5.63 -3.60 -7.65
C THR A 94 -7.09 -3.69 -7.22
N ALA A 95 -7.72 -2.53 -7.06
CA ALA A 95 -9.17 -2.44 -6.92
C ALA A 95 -9.88 -2.69 -8.26
N PRO A 96 -11.16 -3.08 -8.26
CA PRO A 96 -11.99 -3.04 -9.46
C PRO A 96 -12.11 -1.63 -10.03
N SER A 97 -12.59 -1.53 -11.27
CA SER A 97 -12.96 -0.23 -11.84
C SER A 97 -14.31 0.20 -11.29
N TYR A 98 -14.40 1.40 -10.75
CA TYR A 98 -15.63 2.04 -10.28
C TYR A 98 -16.13 3.12 -11.25
N GLY A 99 -15.45 3.32 -12.35
CA GLY A 99 -15.77 4.28 -13.39
C GLY A 99 -14.54 4.73 -14.16
N ALA A 100 -14.76 5.40 -15.29
CA ALA A 100 -13.70 5.96 -16.09
C ALA A 100 -13.13 7.21 -15.40
N VAL A 101 -11.79 7.28 -15.25
CA VAL A 101 -11.07 8.39 -14.63
C VAL A 101 -10.04 8.98 -15.56
N HIS A 102 -9.66 10.25 -15.34
CA HIS A 102 -8.52 10.85 -15.99
C HIS A 102 -7.21 10.19 -15.54
N ALA A 103 -6.32 9.92 -16.47
CA ALA A 103 -5.04 9.27 -16.21
C ALA A 103 -3.89 9.99 -16.94
N ALA A 104 -2.74 10.05 -16.29
CA ALA A 104 -1.49 10.35 -16.97
C ALA A 104 -0.96 9.05 -17.59
N THR A 105 -1.13 8.88 -18.90
CA THR A 105 -0.74 7.68 -19.63
C THR A 105 0.62 7.83 -20.27
N ARG A 106 1.29 6.69 -20.50
CA ARG A 106 2.49 6.61 -21.35
C ARG A 106 2.23 5.66 -22.50
N GLY A 107 2.67 6.03 -23.69
CA GLY A 107 2.69 5.14 -24.86
C GLY A 107 3.71 4.01 -24.70
N GLY A 108 3.64 3.01 -25.56
CA GLY A 108 4.60 1.90 -25.57
C GLY A 108 6.04 2.32 -25.88
N ASP A 109 6.22 3.51 -26.47
CA ASP A 109 7.51 4.18 -26.74
C ASP A 109 8.04 5.00 -25.54
N GLY A 110 7.35 4.96 -24.40
CA GLY A 110 7.70 5.73 -23.19
C GLY A 110 7.28 7.20 -23.23
N LYS A 111 6.78 7.69 -24.38
CA LYS A 111 6.28 9.07 -24.50
C LYS A 111 4.94 9.22 -23.78
N ARG A 112 4.62 10.48 -23.44
CA ARG A 112 3.31 10.80 -22.86
C ARG A 112 2.21 10.50 -23.87
N GLY A 113 1.20 9.78 -23.42
CA GLY A 113 0.05 9.40 -24.22
C GLY A 113 -1.19 10.21 -23.86
N VAL A 114 -2.16 10.18 -24.76
CA VAL A 114 -3.49 10.74 -24.54
C VAL A 114 -4.16 10.03 -23.37
N CYS A 115 -4.82 10.79 -22.51
CA CYS A 115 -5.45 10.30 -21.27
C CYS A 115 -6.36 9.09 -21.51
N ARG A 116 -7.31 9.22 -22.45
CA ARG A 116 -8.25 8.15 -22.79
C ARG A 116 -8.65 8.29 -24.27
N ASP A 117 -7.88 7.64 -25.11
CA ASP A 117 -8.06 7.67 -26.55
C ASP A 117 -9.41 7.05 -26.95
N HIS A 118 -10.19 7.79 -27.73
CA HIS A 118 -11.48 7.33 -28.26
C HIS A 118 -11.34 6.11 -29.17
N HIS A 119 -10.24 5.95 -29.90
CA HIS A 119 -9.98 4.77 -30.71
C HIS A 119 -9.90 3.49 -29.86
N ARG A 120 -9.24 3.58 -28.69
CA ARG A 120 -9.07 2.44 -27.78
C ARG A 120 -10.34 2.05 -27.04
N ILE A 121 -11.31 2.94 -26.91
CA ILE A 121 -12.58 2.70 -26.21
C ILE A 121 -13.77 2.46 -27.17
N GLY A 122 -13.52 2.32 -28.47
CA GLY A 122 -14.56 2.03 -29.45
C GLY A 122 -15.36 3.25 -29.92
N GLY A 123 -14.69 4.41 -30.07
CA GLY A 123 -15.25 5.63 -30.65
C GLY A 123 -15.61 6.72 -29.64
N TYR A 124 -16.26 7.77 -30.12
CA TYR A 124 -16.72 8.92 -29.33
C TYR A 124 -17.98 8.61 -28.52
N ARG A 125 -17.83 7.72 -27.53
CA ARG A 125 -18.94 7.28 -26.69
C ARG A 125 -19.23 8.31 -25.58
N ARG A 126 -20.52 8.50 -25.28
CA ARG A 126 -20.98 9.27 -24.14
C ARG A 126 -21.67 8.36 -23.11
N CYS A 127 -21.60 8.75 -21.85
CA CYS A 127 -22.34 8.08 -20.80
C CYS A 127 -23.83 8.50 -20.81
N PRO A 128 -24.72 7.85 -20.03
CA PRO A 128 -26.15 8.23 -19.93
C PRO A 128 -26.38 9.68 -19.51
N HIS A 129 -25.41 10.30 -18.80
CA HIS A 129 -25.45 11.71 -18.37
C HIS A 129 -24.87 12.66 -19.43
N GLY A 130 -24.65 12.20 -20.67
CA GLY A 130 -24.15 13.00 -21.80
C GLY A 130 -22.65 13.34 -21.73
N LYS A 131 -21.92 12.93 -20.67
CA LYS A 131 -20.48 13.22 -20.53
C LYS A 131 -19.65 12.33 -21.47
N PRO A 132 -18.58 12.85 -22.11
CA PRO A 132 -17.69 12.04 -22.92
C PRO A 132 -16.95 10.99 -22.07
N LEU A 133 -16.86 9.76 -22.61
CA LEU A 133 -16.06 8.69 -22.01
C LEU A 133 -14.62 8.67 -22.53
N TRP A 134 -14.24 9.67 -23.31
CA TRP A 134 -12.88 9.89 -23.81
C TRP A 134 -12.31 11.20 -23.28
N CYS A 135 -10.99 11.31 -23.31
CA CYS A 135 -10.26 12.54 -23.04
C CYS A 135 -9.02 12.59 -23.94
N SER A 136 -8.99 13.55 -24.87
CA SER A 136 -7.90 13.71 -25.82
C SER A 136 -6.72 14.51 -25.26
N THR A 137 -6.77 14.92 -24.01
CA THR A 137 -5.72 15.68 -23.34
C THR A 137 -4.60 14.74 -22.88
N VAL A 138 -3.36 15.20 -22.98
CA VAL A 138 -2.20 14.57 -22.35
C VAL A 138 -2.03 15.20 -20.99
N HIS A 139 -2.25 14.43 -19.92
CA HIS A 139 -2.12 14.90 -18.53
C HIS A 139 -0.74 14.62 -17.94
N ASP A 140 -0.28 15.54 -17.09
CA ASP A 140 0.88 15.32 -16.23
C ASP A 140 0.50 14.59 -14.93
N HIS A 141 1.44 13.82 -14.38
CA HIS A 141 1.20 13.07 -13.13
C HIS A 141 0.78 13.96 -11.94
N GLY A 142 1.18 15.23 -11.90
CA GLY A 142 0.83 16.19 -10.85
C GLY A 142 -0.41 17.04 -11.16
N GLU A 143 -1.06 16.84 -12.32
CA GLU A 143 -2.24 17.61 -12.69
C GLU A 143 -3.44 17.20 -11.83
N GLY A 144 -4.15 18.18 -11.26
CA GLY A 144 -5.29 17.95 -10.36
C GLY A 144 -6.47 17.17 -10.95
N ARG A 145 -6.53 17.05 -12.28
CA ARG A 145 -7.54 16.24 -12.97
C ARG A 145 -7.24 14.74 -12.94
N VAL A 146 -5.97 14.35 -12.82
CA VAL A 146 -5.58 12.94 -12.80
C VAL A 146 -6.20 12.25 -11.59
N GLY A 147 -6.86 11.12 -11.83
CA GLY A 147 -7.60 10.37 -10.81
C GLY A 147 -9.06 10.78 -10.64
N GLN A 148 -9.49 11.92 -11.20
CA GLN A 148 -10.90 12.33 -11.14
C GLN A 148 -11.75 11.59 -12.18
N PRO A 149 -13.03 11.28 -11.88
CA PRO A 149 -13.93 10.63 -12.84
C PRO A 149 -14.19 11.52 -14.06
N LEU A 150 -14.34 10.91 -15.24
CA LEU A 150 -14.87 11.61 -16.42
C LEU A 150 -16.36 11.99 -16.24
N CYS A 151 -17.08 11.23 -15.43
CA CYS A 151 -18.44 11.54 -15.01
C CYS A 151 -18.60 11.09 -13.55
N SER A 152 -18.86 12.02 -12.66
CA SER A 152 -19.07 11.78 -11.23
C SER A 152 -20.34 10.94 -10.96
N GLU A 153 -21.38 11.14 -11.76
CA GLU A 153 -22.68 10.44 -11.62
C GLU A 153 -22.59 8.96 -12.06
N CYS A 154 -21.67 8.63 -12.98
CA CYS A 154 -21.38 7.25 -13.39
C CYS A 154 -20.40 6.52 -12.47
N TYR A 155 -19.75 7.23 -11.57
CA TYR A 155 -18.74 6.63 -10.69
C TYR A 155 -19.41 5.93 -9.51
N ASP A 156 -19.12 4.64 -9.30
CA ASP A 156 -19.66 3.85 -8.19
C ASP A 156 -18.90 4.19 -6.87
N TYR A 157 -19.26 5.32 -6.27
CA TYR A 157 -18.69 5.75 -4.99
C TYR A 157 -18.96 4.77 -3.84
N VAL A 158 -20.15 4.15 -3.85
CA VAL A 158 -20.52 3.14 -2.84
C VAL A 158 -19.59 1.94 -2.93
N GLY A 159 -19.41 1.38 -4.14
CA GLY A 159 -18.47 0.27 -4.36
C GLY A 159 -17.04 0.61 -3.99
N HIS A 160 -16.57 1.82 -4.31
CA HIS A 160 -15.24 2.32 -3.93
C HIS A 160 -15.06 2.33 -2.40
N VAL A 161 -16.02 2.91 -1.66
CA VAL A 161 -15.96 3.01 -0.20
C VAL A 161 -16.02 1.63 0.43
N LEU A 162 -16.94 0.76 -0.02
CA LEU A 162 -17.08 -0.59 0.51
C LEU A 162 -15.83 -1.45 0.25
N PHE A 163 -15.23 -1.34 -0.92
CA PHE A 163 -13.96 -2.03 -1.21
C PHE A 163 -12.86 -1.57 -0.24
N THR A 164 -12.68 -0.26 -0.09
CA THR A 164 -11.66 0.32 0.78
C THR A 164 -11.86 -0.10 2.23
N TRP A 165 -13.11 -0.07 2.70
CA TRP A 165 -13.47 -0.47 4.06
C TRP A 165 -13.22 -1.96 4.33
N HIS A 166 -13.59 -2.82 3.38
CA HIS A 166 -13.47 -4.27 3.53
C HIS A 166 -12.12 -4.84 3.07
N LEU A 167 -11.19 -4.00 2.61
CA LEU A 167 -9.89 -4.44 2.15
C LEU A 167 -9.11 -5.28 3.18
N PRO A 168 -9.11 -4.98 4.51
CA PRO A 168 -8.47 -5.82 5.51
C PRO A 168 -9.07 -7.23 5.58
N GLU A 169 -10.40 -7.35 5.51
CA GLU A 169 -11.09 -8.65 5.53
C GLU A 169 -10.87 -9.42 4.22
N LEU A 170 -10.88 -8.72 3.08
CA LEU A 170 -10.58 -9.34 1.78
C LEU A 170 -9.14 -9.90 1.77
N TRP A 171 -8.17 -9.16 2.33
CA TRP A 171 -6.80 -9.63 2.49
C TRP A 171 -6.72 -10.85 3.42
N ARG A 172 -7.41 -10.83 4.55
CA ARG A 172 -7.48 -11.97 5.47
C ARG A 172 -8.01 -13.22 4.76
N ARG A 173 -9.09 -13.10 4.01
CA ARG A 173 -9.64 -14.22 3.21
C ARG A 173 -8.68 -14.68 2.12
N PHE A 174 -8.02 -13.74 1.45
CA PHE A 174 -7.00 -14.06 0.47
C PHE A 174 -5.87 -14.91 1.09
N THR A 175 -5.34 -14.52 2.24
CA THR A 175 -4.26 -15.29 2.89
C THR A 175 -4.71 -16.68 3.33
N ILE A 176 -5.96 -16.84 3.77
CA ILE A 176 -6.55 -18.15 4.08
C ILE A 176 -6.66 -19.00 2.80
N THR A 177 -7.19 -18.42 1.72
CA THR A 177 -7.35 -19.09 0.43
C THR A 177 -5.99 -19.53 -0.14
N LEU A 178 -5.00 -18.64 -0.06
CA LEU A 178 -3.62 -18.93 -0.48
C LEU A 178 -3.04 -20.13 0.29
N ARG A 179 -3.11 -20.11 1.63
CA ARG A 179 -2.61 -21.22 2.45
C ARG A 179 -3.31 -22.53 2.13
N ARG A 180 -4.63 -22.53 1.96
CA ARG A 180 -5.40 -23.73 1.59
C ARG A 180 -5.02 -24.24 0.20
N ALA A 181 -4.82 -23.36 -0.77
CA ALA A 181 -4.40 -23.75 -2.11
C ALA A 181 -2.97 -24.33 -2.11
N LEU A 182 -2.05 -23.73 -1.34
CA LEU A 182 -0.71 -24.23 -1.16
C LEU A 182 -0.71 -25.63 -0.50
N HIS A 183 -1.46 -25.80 0.60
CA HIS A 183 -1.59 -27.10 1.28
C HIS A 183 -2.13 -28.19 0.35
N LYS A 184 -3.15 -27.85 -0.47
CA LYS A 184 -3.69 -28.79 -1.46
C LYS A 184 -2.64 -29.21 -2.47
N GLU A 185 -1.84 -28.27 -2.97
CA GLU A 185 -0.78 -28.52 -3.94
C GLU A 185 0.33 -29.40 -3.34
N LEU A 186 0.80 -29.08 -2.12
CA LEU A 186 1.84 -29.85 -1.45
C LEU A 186 1.40 -31.30 -1.18
N LYS A 187 0.17 -31.50 -0.70
CA LYS A 187 -0.40 -32.85 -0.51
C LYS A 187 -0.50 -33.63 -1.81
N ALA A 188 -0.85 -32.96 -2.92
CA ALA A 188 -0.93 -33.60 -4.23
C ALA A 188 0.45 -34.06 -4.74
N THR A 189 1.54 -33.45 -4.28
CA THR A 189 2.92 -33.83 -4.60
C THR A 189 3.57 -34.73 -3.53
N GLY A 190 2.80 -35.18 -2.54
CA GLY A 190 3.30 -36.08 -1.47
C GLY A 190 4.13 -35.37 -0.39
N VAL A 191 4.09 -34.01 -0.34
CA VAL A 191 4.85 -33.23 0.63
C VAL A 191 3.96 -32.90 1.82
N ASP A 192 4.51 -32.98 3.03
CA ASP A 192 3.83 -32.51 4.25
C ASP A 192 3.67 -30.99 4.24
N PRO A 193 2.43 -30.47 4.17
CA PRO A 193 2.22 -29.03 4.15
C PRO A 193 2.53 -28.34 5.47
N ASP A 194 2.56 -29.05 6.59
CA ASP A 194 2.83 -28.46 7.91
C ASP A 194 4.32 -28.08 8.07
N GLY A 195 5.19 -28.60 7.19
CA GLY A 195 6.59 -28.20 7.09
C GLY A 195 6.83 -26.86 6.37
N VAL A 196 5.79 -26.20 5.84
CA VAL A 196 5.92 -25.00 5.02
C VAL A 196 5.05 -23.85 5.54
N ARG A 197 5.66 -22.68 5.73
CA ARG A 197 5.00 -21.45 6.18
C ARG A 197 4.98 -20.37 5.08
N VAL A 198 3.84 -19.67 4.94
CA VAL A 198 3.73 -18.47 4.10
C VAL A 198 4.01 -17.26 4.95
N SER A 199 5.09 -16.55 4.64
CA SER A 199 5.47 -15.26 5.21
C SER A 199 5.21 -14.12 4.22
N PHE A 200 4.88 -12.92 4.70
CA PHE A 200 4.70 -11.79 3.81
C PHE A 200 4.97 -10.44 4.48
N ILE A 201 5.39 -9.48 3.66
CA ILE A 201 5.40 -8.05 3.98
C ILE A 201 4.39 -7.39 3.06
N LYS A 202 3.41 -6.65 3.63
CA LYS A 202 2.35 -5.99 2.88
C LYS A 202 2.39 -4.48 3.10
N ILE A 203 2.30 -3.72 2.03
CA ILE A 203 2.14 -2.25 2.04
C ILE A 203 0.90 -1.88 1.23
N ILE A 204 0.15 -0.90 1.74
CA ILE A 204 -0.99 -0.32 1.04
C ILE A 204 -0.55 1.03 0.48
N GLU A 205 -0.58 1.15 -0.86
CA GLU A 205 -0.43 2.41 -1.56
C GLU A 205 -1.78 3.04 -1.82
N LEU A 206 -1.96 4.30 -1.42
CA LEU A 206 -3.13 5.06 -1.83
C LEU A 206 -2.83 5.76 -3.16
N GLN A 207 -3.57 5.43 -4.20
CA GLN A 207 -3.45 6.06 -5.51
C GLN A 207 -4.06 7.47 -5.52
N VAL A 208 -3.74 8.27 -6.55
CA VAL A 208 -4.27 9.63 -6.76
C VAL A 208 -5.79 9.70 -6.75
N ARG A 209 -6.47 8.64 -7.21
CA ARG A 209 -7.94 8.49 -7.16
C ARG A 209 -8.47 8.02 -5.79
N ALA A 210 -7.68 8.12 -4.73
CA ALA A 210 -8.01 7.69 -3.36
C ALA A 210 -8.36 6.20 -3.21
N ILE A 211 -7.92 5.36 -4.14
CA ILE A 211 -8.16 3.90 -4.10
C ILE A 211 -6.90 3.18 -3.61
N PRO A 212 -7.02 2.25 -2.64
CA PRO A 212 -5.88 1.48 -2.17
C PRO A 212 -5.45 0.39 -3.15
N HIS A 213 -4.14 0.30 -3.38
CA HIS A 213 -3.46 -0.85 -3.97
C HIS A 213 -2.69 -1.60 -2.88
N ILE A 214 -2.65 -2.92 -2.98
CA ILE A 214 -1.80 -3.74 -2.13
C ILE A 214 -0.55 -4.13 -2.92
N HIS A 215 0.61 -3.86 -2.34
CA HIS A 215 1.88 -4.43 -2.76
C HIS A 215 2.37 -5.35 -1.66
N ALA A 216 2.74 -6.57 -2.00
CA ALA A 216 3.24 -7.54 -1.03
C ALA A 216 4.41 -8.35 -1.58
N LEU A 217 5.41 -8.57 -0.73
CA LEU A 217 6.38 -9.62 -0.94
C LEU A 217 5.89 -10.85 -0.18
N ILE A 218 5.64 -11.94 -0.88
CA ILE A 218 5.22 -13.23 -0.32
C ILE A 218 6.35 -14.22 -0.51
N ARG A 219 6.69 -14.96 0.56
CA ARG A 219 7.78 -15.92 0.60
C ARG A 219 7.33 -17.19 1.28
N LEU A 220 7.93 -18.32 0.88
CA LEU A 220 7.83 -19.57 1.61
C LEU A 220 9.03 -19.73 2.54
N ASP A 221 8.75 -20.15 3.75
CA ASP A 221 9.73 -20.45 4.77
C ASP A 221 9.50 -21.87 5.30
N PRO A 222 10.52 -22.54 5.87
CA PRO A 222 10.29 -23.72 6.69
C PRO A 222 9.40 -23.35 7.88
N HIS A 223 8.58 -24.29 8.33
CA HIS A 223 7.93 -24.16 9.63
C HIS A 223 8.97 -24.48 10.70
N GLU A 224 9.19 -23.56 11.64
CA GLU A 224 10.13 -23.75 12.73
C GLU A 224 9.59 -24.83 13.67
N ASN A 225 10.09 -26.05 13.54
CA ASN A 225 9.92 -27.10 14.52
C ASN A 225 11.11 -27.03 15.49
N GLY A 226 11.06 -26.09 16.47
CA GLY A 226 12.01 -26.00 17.58
C GLY A 226 13.51 -25.87 17.25
N ASP A 227 14.22 -25.06 17.98
CA ASP A 227 15.65 -25.04 18.29
C ASP A 227 16.71 -24.72 17.23
N ASP A 228 16.45 -24.74 15.92
CA ASP A 228 17.46 -24.32 14.94
C ASP A 228 16.99 -23.09 14.12
N PRO A 229 17.39 -21.86 14.53
CA PRO A 229 17.10 -20.66 13.76
C PRO A 229 17.83 -20.59 12.41
N ASP A 230 18.85 -21.44 12.21
CA ASP A 230 19.70 -21.51 11.03
C ASP A 230 19.44 -22.76 10.19
N GLN A 231 18.18 -23.12 9.92
CA GLN A 231 17.89 -24.16 8.90
C GLN A 231 18.44 -23.74 7.53
N THR A 232 19.76 -23.88 7.39
CA THR A 232 20.50 -23.50 6.18
C THR A 232 20.20 -24.45 5.02
N ASP A 233 19.80 -25.67 5.32
CA ASP A 233 19.65 -26.78 4.33
C ASP A 233 18.20 -27.01 3.89
N TRP A 234 17.26 -26.11 4.24
CA TRP A 234 15.88 -26.26 3.81
C TRP A 234 15.72 -26.00 2.31
N GLU A 235 15.34 -27.03 1.58
CA GLU A 235 14.99 -26.95 0.17
C GLU A 235 13.46 -26.82 0.02
N SER A 236 13.02 -25.80 -0.71
CA SER A 236 11.59 -25.55 -0.89
C SER A 236 10.95 -26.62 -1.78
N PRO A 237 9.81 -27.19 -1.37
CA PRO A 237 9.10 -28.19 -2.18
C PRO A 237 8.39 -27.59 -3.41
N THR A 238 8.44 -26.28 -3.61
CA THR A 238 7.81 -25.63 -4.77
C THR A 238 8.63 -24.44 -5.26
N SER A 239 8.50 -24.08 -6.52
CA SER A 239 9.23 -22.97 -7.13
C SER A 239 8.50 -21.63 -6.96
N ALA A 240 9.22 -20.50 -7.12
CA ALA A 240 8.63 -19.16 -7.12
C ALA A 240 7.58 -19.00 -8.24
N THR A 241 7.77 -19.61 -9.41
CA THR A 241 6.80 -19.58 -10.51
C THR A 241 5.50 -20.31 -10.14
N LYS A 242 5.61 -21.48 -9.50
CA LYS A 242 4.43 -22.21 -9.04
C LYS A 242 3.71 -21.48 -7.93
N LEU A 243 4.46 -20.90 -6.98
CA LEU A 243 3.92 -20.04 -5.93
C LEU A 243 3.16 -18.84 -6.53
N ALA A 244 3.70 -18.19 -7.57
CA ALA A 244 3.04 -17.08 -8.25
C ALA A 244 1.69 -17.50 -8.85
N ALA A 245 1.61 -18.67 -9.47
CA ALA A 245 0.35 -19.20 -10.02
C ALA A 245 -0.68 -19.49 -8.91
N ILE A 246 -0.26 -20.05 -7.77
CA ILE A 246 -1.13 -20.30 -6.61
C ILE A 246 -1.65 -18.98 -6.04
N ILE A 247 -0.78 -17.97 -5.90
CA ILE A 247 -1.14 -16.61 -5.42
C ILE A 247 -2.17 -15.99 -6.37
N GLU A 248 -1.92 -16.02 -7.68
CA GLU A 248 -2.84 -15.44 -8.66
C GLU A 248 -4.21 -16.14 -8.62
N HIS A 249 -4.25 -17.45 -8.55
CA HIS A 249 -5.49 -18.21 -8.41
C HIS A 249 -6.24 -17.81 -7.14
N ALA A 250 -5.57 -17.74 -5.99
CA ALA A 250 -6.18 -17.33 -4.72
C ALA A 250 -6.75 -15.90 -4.79
N ALA A 251 -6.01 -14.97 -5.42
CA ALA A 251 -6.44 -13.58 -5.57
C ALA A 251 -7.67 -13.44 -6.49
N ARG A 252 -7.76 -14.24 -7.55
CA ARG A 252 -8.91 -14.25 -8.48
C ARG A 252 -10.16 -14.88 -7.88
N THR A 253 -10.01 -15.83 -6.99
CA THR A 253 -11.15 -16.59 -6.43
C THR A 253 -11.74 -15.99 -5.17
N VAL A 254 -10.94 -15.22 -4.41
CA VAL A 254 -11.41 -14.64 -3.15
C VAL A 254 -12.50 -13.59 -3.39
N THR A 255 -13.61 -13.75 -2.67
CA THR A 255 -14.72 -12.79 -2.69
C THR A 255 -15.31 -12.60 -1.29
N LEU A 256 -15.93 -11.44 -1.07
CA LEU A 256 -16.72 -11.13 0.10
C LEU A 256 -18.11 -10.66 -0.40
N ALA A 257 -19.16 -11.37 -0.01
CA ALA A 257 -20.53 -10.97 -0.29
C ALA A 257 -21.06 -10.10 0.85
N LEU A 258 -21.68 -8.98 0.50
CA LEU A 258 -22.29 -8.01 1.41
C LEU A 258 -23.70 -7.68 0.93
N THR A 259 -24.60 -7.41 1.84
CA THR A 259 -25.88 -6.75 1.48
C THR A 259 -25.55 -5.32 1.02
N ASP A 260 -26.08 -4.89 -0.12
CA ASP A 260 -25.86 -3.53 -0.61
C ASP A 260 -26.57 -2.54 0.33
N PRO A 261 -25.84 -1.60 0.96
CA PRO A 261 -26.45 -0.67 1.93
C PRO A 261 -27.36 0.39 1.27
N THR A 262 -27.40 0.42 -0.07
CA THR A 262 -28.29 1.33 -0.82
C THR A 262 -29.56 0.68 -1.29
N THR A 263 -29.59 -0.67 -1.34
CA THR A 263 -30.75 -1.46 -1.77
C THR A 263 -30.84 -2.68 -0.86
N ASP A 264 -31.75 -2.71 0.07
CA ASP A 264 -31.87 -3.73 1.14
C ASP A 264 -31.96 -5.21 0.67
N SER A 265 -32.02 -5.46 -0.63
CA SER A 265 -32.19 -6.81 -1.21
C SER A 265 -31.08 -7.26 -2.14
N ALA A 266 -30.16 -6.38 -2.61
CA ALA A 266 -29.14 -6.74 -3.54
C ALA A 266 -27.85 -7.20 -2.82
N VAL A 267 -27.21 -8.26 -3.36
CA VAL A 267 -25.91 -8.72 -2.87
C VAL A 267 -24.78 -8.10 -3.70
N ARG A 268 -23.96 -7.29 -3.06
CA ARG A 268 -22.73 -6.74 -3.65
C ARG A 268 -21.54 -7.66 -3.35
N ARG A 269 -20.75 -7.94 -4.37
CA ARG A 269 -19.54 -8.76 -4.22
C ARG A 269 -18.29 -7.89 -4.24
N ILE A 270 -17.53 -7.92 -3.16
CA ILE A 270 -16.23 -7.27 -3.04
C ILE A 270 -15.15 -8.28 -3.44
N ARG A 271 -14.27 -7.89 -4.35
CA ARG A 271 -13.17 -8.72 -4.87
C ARG A 271 -12.03 -7.82 -5.32
N PHE A 272 -10.85 -8.37 -5.54
CA PHE A 272 -9.78 -7.64 -6.24
C PHE A 272 -10.14 -7.37 -7.70
N GLY A 273 -9.51 -6.36 -8.28
CA GLY A 273 -9.65 -6.06 -9.71
C GLY A 273 -9.05 -7.15 -10.58
N THR A 274 -9.30 -7.03 -11.88
CA THR A 274 -8.79 -8.00 -12.87
C THR A 274 -7.28 -7.92 -13.09
N GLN A 275 -6.70 -6.75 -12.82
CA GLN A 275 -5.26 -6.53 -12.91
C GLN A 275 -4.59 -7.02 -11.62
N ILE A 276 -4.11 -8.24 -11.68
CA ILE A 276 -3.31 -8.90 -10.64
C ILE A 276 -1.95 -9.17 -11.27
N ASP A 277 -0.89 -8.67 -10.64
CA ASP A 277 0.47 -8.88 -11.09
C ASP A 277 1.23 -9.70 -10.06
N THR A 278 1.78 -10.84 -10.50
CA THR A 278 2.56 -11.77 -9.68
C THR A 278 3.91 -12.00 -10.35
N GLN A 279 4.96 -11.44 -9.76
CA GLN A 279 6.31 -11.52 -10.32
C GLN A 279 7.21 -12.34 -9.39
N PRO A 280 7.65 -13.54 -9.84
CA PRO A 280 8.67 -14.30 -9.13
C PRO A 280 9.95 -13.47 -8.99
N LEU A 281 10.56 -13.49 -7.80
CA LEU A 281 11.90 -12.94 -7.63
C LEU A 281 12.92 -13.96 -8.08
N THR A 282 13.95 -13.48 -8.77
CA THR A 282 15.13 -14.29 -9.09
C THR A 282 16.20 -14.06 -8.04
N ALA A 283 16.85 -15.13 -7.57
CA ALA A 283 18.04 -15.01 -6.73
C ALA A 283 19.08 -14.16 -7.46
N SER A 284 19.43 -13.01 -6.88
CA SER A 284 20.38 -12.09 -7.51
C SER A 284 21.78 -12.47 -7.14
N SER A 285 22.44 -13.27 -7.98
CA SER A 285 23.88 -13.52 -7.89
C SER A 285 24.76 -12.50 -8.64
N ALA A 286 24.16 -11.52 -9.31
CA ALA A 286 24.88 -10.50 -10.07
C ALA A 286 24.79 -9.10 -9.43
N PRO A 287 25.89 -8.33 -9.35
CA PRO A 287 25.83 -6.94 -8.93
C PRO A 287 25.02 -6.12 -9.96
N GLU A 288 23.91 -5.52 -9.50
CA GLU A 288 23.15 -4.58 -10.32
C GLU A 288 24.06 -3.41 -10.75
N LYS A 289 24.21 -3.24 -12.06
CA LYS A 289 24.82 -2.01 -12.60
C LYS A 289 23.94 -0.82 -12.16
N THR A 290 24.55 0.10 -11.42
CA THR A 290 23.94 1.36 -11.01
C THR A 290 23.66 2.22 -12.24
N GLY A 291 22.51 2.04 -12.85
CA GLY A 291 21.97 2.90 -13.92
C GLY A 291 20.80 3.69 -13.36
N SER A 292 21.00 4.99 -13.27
CA SER A 292 19.96 5.97 -12.98
C SER A 292 18.88 5.94 -14.05
N ALA A 293 17.66 5.52 -13.70
CA ALA A 293 16.45 5.99 -14.39
C ALA A 293 15.23 5.72 -13.52
N GLU A 294 14.60 6.78 -13.08
CA GLU A 294 13.22 6.79 -12.63
C GLU A 294 12.32 6.33 -13.78
N GLN A 295 11.86 5.10 -13.75
CA GLN A 295 10.81 4.64 -14.66
C GLN A 295 9.65 4.09 -13.86
N ASN A 296 8.62 4.93 -13.76
CA ASN A 296 7.27 4.60 -13.38
C ASN A 296 6.57 3.92 -14.56
N SER A 297 6.91 2.66 -14.84
CA SER A 297 6.13 1.83 -15.77
C SER A 297 6.58 0.38 -15.59
N GLY A 298 5.61 -0.52 -15.62
CA GLY A 298 5.65 -1.95 -15.43
C GLY A 298 7.04 -2.58 -15.43
N ILE A 299 7.35 -3.27 -14.34
CA ILE A 299 8.65 -3.88 -14.08
C ILE A 299 8.90 -4.98 -15.14
N ALA A 300 9.39 -4.57 -16.31
CA ALA A 300 9.90 -5.50 -17.31
C ALA A 300 11.39 -5.73 -17.02
N GLY A 301 11.73 -6.90 -16.50
CA GLY A 301 13.09 -7.31 -16.16
C GLY A 301 13.14 -8.12 -14.87
N SER A 302 14.23 -8.87 -14.66
CA SER A 302 14.44 -9.66 -13.44
C SER A 302 14.30 -8.80 -12.18
N LEU A 303 13.39 -9.18 -11.30
CA LEU A 303 13.07 -8.47 -10.05
C LEU A 303 13.97 -8.97 -8.93
N SER A 304 14.85 -8.09 -8.42
CA SER A 304 15.67 -8.40 -7.24
C SER A 304 14.99 -7.95 -5.94
N GLY A 305 15.30 -8.61 -4.82
CA GLY A 305 14.83 -8.24 -3.49
C GLY A 305 15.14 -6.78 -3.14
N ARG A 306 16.29 -6.24 -3.59
CA ARG A 306 16.68 -4.84 -3.41
C ARG A 306 15.76 -3.85 -4.13
N ARG A 307 15.34 -4.19 -5.36
CA ARG A 307 14.38 -3.35 -6.12
C ARG A 307 13.02 -3.35 -5.45
N VAL A 308 12.54 -4.51 -5.01
CA VAL A 308 11.28 -4.63 -4.25
C VAL A 308 11.34 -3.82 -2.96
N ALA A 309 12.43 -3.91 -2.18
CA ALA A 309 12.59 -3.15 -0.94
C ALA A 309 12.54 -1.63 -1.20
N ARG A 310 13.22 -1.15 -2.25
CA ARG A 310 13.19 0.27 -2.64
C ARG A 310 11.79 0.71 -3.06
N TYR A 311 11.11 -0.13 -3.84
CA TYR A 311 9.75 0.16 -4.28
C TYR A 311 8.79 0.26 -3.09
N LEU A 312 8.78 -0.72 -2.19
CA LEU A 312 7.90 -0.74 -1.04
C LEU A 312 8.19 0.43 -0.07
N ALA A 313 9.46 0.74 0.19
CA ALA A 313 9.85 1.86 1.05
C ALA A 313 9.37 3.21 0.53
N LYS A 314 9.32 3.41 -0.79
CA LYS A 314 8.79 4.64 -1.41
C LYS A 314 7.31 4.87 -1.06
N TYR A 315 6.51 3.80 -0.97
CA TYR A 315 5.06 3.93 -0.79
C TYR A 315 4.61 3.95 0.68
N VAL A 316 5.46 3.52 1.60
CA VAL A 316 5.09 3.48 3.03
C VAL A 316 4.86 4.86 3.63
N THR A 317 5.46 5.90 3.07
CA THR A 317 5.34 7.30 3.54
C THR A 317 4.18 8.06 2.90
N LYS A 318 3.55 7.54 1.85
CA LYS A 318 2.36 8.14 1.24
C LYS A 318 1.16 8.06 2.19
N SER A 319 0.32 9.11 2.16
CA SER A 319 -0.80 9.23 3.10
C SER A 319 -1.98 9.98 2.50
N LEU A 320 -3.12 10.01 3.23
CA LEU A 320 -4.29 10.79 2.88
C LEU A 320 -4.01 12.30 2.73
N ALA A 321 -2.94 12.80 3.33
CA ALA A 321 -2.56 14.21 3.19
C ALA A 321 -2.10 14.55 1.76
N ASP A 322 -1.62 13.58 0.99
CA ASP A 322 -1.30 13.75 -0.44
C ASP A 322 -2.59 14.02 -1.27
N LEU A 323 -3.76 13.77 -0.67
CA LEU A 323 -5.08 14.08 -1.21
C LEU A 323 -5.72 15.32 -0.56
N GLY A 324 -4.97 16.11 0.21
CA GLY A 324 -5.46 17.28 0.95
C GLY A 324 -6.22 16.95 2.24
N ILE A 325 -6.27 15.68 2.68
CA ILE A 325 -7.01 15.27 3.87
C ILE A 325 -6.08 15.25 5.09
N SER A 326 -6.27 16.15 6.05
CA SER A 326 -5.62 16.06 7.36
C SER A 326 -6.21 14.90 8.17
N ALA A 327 -5.38 14.22 8.98
CA ALA A 327 -5.78 13.03 9.75
C ALA A 327 -6.69 13.34 10.95
N ARG A 328 -7.54 14.38 10.89
CA ARG A 328 -8.53 14.72 11.92
C ARG A 328 -9.84 13.99 11.67
N ARG A 329 -10.60 13.76 12.71
CA ARG A 329 -11.99 13.34 12.55
C ARG A 329 -12.74 14.46 11.83
N LEU A 330 -13.49 14.10 10.79
CA LEU A 330 -14.31 15.04 10.03
C LEU A 330 -15.77 14.83 10.45
N SER A 331 -16.46 15.93 10.76
CA SER A 331 -17.92 15.93 10.83
C SER A 331 -18.50 16.05 9.42
N THR A 332 -19.76 15.69 9.25
CA THR A 332 -20.46 15.79 7.96
C THR A 332 -20.46 17.24 7.43
N GLU A 333 -20.65 18.21 8.32
CA GLU A 333 -20.65 19.64 7.98
C GLU A 333 -19.28 20.11 7.50
N ALA A 334 -18.20 19.63 8.14
CA ALA A 334 -16.83 20.01 7.79
C ALA A 334 -16.40 19.50 6.40
N ILE A 335 -17.06 18.49 5.83
CA ILE A 335 -16.73 17.97 4.49
C ILE A 335 -16.94 19.03 3.42
N GLY A 336 -17.96 19.90 3.58
CA GLY A 336 -18.24 20.99 2.65
C GLY A 336 -17.10 21.99 2.52
N ASP A 337 -16.43 22.30 3.63
CA ASP A 337 -15.41 23.34 3.75
C ASP A 337 -13.98 22.87 3.45
N LEU A 338 -13.79 21.58 3.14
CA LEU A 338 -12.47 21.05 2.84
C LEU A 338 -11.95 21.55 1.49
N ASP A 339 -10.68 21.95 1.45
CA ASP A 339 -9.95 22.21 0.20
C ASP A 339 -9.45 20.89 -0.42
N VAL A 340 -10.38 20.16 -1.01
CA VAL A 340 -10.13 18.88 -1.68
C VAL A 340 -10.84 18.82 -3.02
N SER A 341 -10.41 17.93 -3.91
CA SER A 341 -11.07 17.73 -5.19
C SER A 341 -12.53 17.28 -5.02
N GLU A 342 -13.41 17.56 -6.01
CA GLU A 342 -14.79 17.10 -6.01
C GLU A 342 -14.90 15.59 -5.84
N HIS A 343 -14.00 14.83 -6.44
CA HIS A 343 -13.96 13.38 -6.30
C HIS A 343 -13.70 12.93 -4.86
N VAL A 344 -12.72 13.54 -4.20
CA VAL A 344 -12.41 13.26 -2.78
C VAL A 344 -13.58 13.66 -1.89
N ARG A 345 -14.20 14.82 -2.15
CA ARG A 345 -15.40 15.27 -1.44
C ARG A 345 -16.56 14.29 -1.57
N ALA A 346 -16.82 13.79 -2.79
CA ALA A 346 -17.86 12.79 -3.02
C ALA A 346 -17.59 11.46 -2.29
N ILE A 347 -16.32 11.02 -2.21
CA ILE A 347 -15.93 9.85 -1.41
C ILE A 347 -16.25 10.10 0.07
N LEU A 348 -15.85 11.25 0.63
CA LEU A 348 -16.08 11.58 2.04
C LEU A 348 -17.58 11.67 2.37
N THR A 349 -18.37 12.29 1.50
CA THR A 349 -19.83 12.38 1.63
C THR A 349 -20.45 10.98 1.60
N THR A 350 -19.97 10.10 0.70
CA THR A 350 -20.45 8.71 0.65
C THR A 350 -20.11 7.94 1.92
N ILE A 351 -18.90 8.13 2.47
CA ILE A 351 -18.49 7.52 3.76
C ILE A 351 -19.43 7.97 4.87
N SER A 352 -19.74 9.28 4.97
CA SER A 352 -20.65 9.82 5.98
C SER A 352 -22.05 9.22 5.83
N ALA A 353 -22.63 9.23 4.63
CA ALA A 353 -23.96 8.69 4.36
C ALA A 353 -24.07 7.17 4.67
N LEU A 354 -23.02 6.41 4.43
CA LEU A 354 -22.98 4.98 4.77
C LEU A 354 -22.80 4.73 6.27
N ALA A 355 -22.06 5.59 6.96
CA ALA A 355 -21.89 5.53 8.41
C ALA A 355 -23.21 5.82 9.13
N ASP A 356 -23.98 6.83 8.69
CA ASP A 356 -25.27 7.22 9.26
C ASP A 356 -26.33 6.14 9.08
N LYS A 357 -26.28 5.38 7.99
CA LYS A 357 -27.18 4.23 7.76
C LYS A 357 -26.87 3.01 8.60
N GLY A 358 -25.85 3.12 9.50
CA GLY A 358 -25.42 2.00 10.33
C GLY A 358 -25.09 0.81 9.44
N LEU A 359 -23.98 0.85 8.72
CA LEU A 359 -23.49 -0.28 7.92
C LEU A 359 -23.64 -1.55 8.74
N SER A 360 -24.74 -2.29 8.55
CA SER A 360 -25.11 -3.45 9.34
C SER A 360 -24.01 -4.51 9.16
N GLY A 361 -23.24 -4.73 10.22
CA GLY A 361 -22.04 -5.57 10.23
C GLY A 361 -20.73 -4.82 10.43
N ILE A 362 -20.70 -3.48 10.32
CA ILE A 362 -19.53 -2.66 10.63
C ILE A 362 -19.83 -1.91 11.93
N LYS A 363 -19.51 -2.52 13.05
CA LYS A 363 -19.35 -1.76 14.29
C LYS A 363 -18.13 -0.85 14.11
N LEU A 364 -18.38 0.43 13.80
CA LEU A 364 -17.41 1.48 14.01
C LEU A 364 -17.04 1.39 15.49
N ARG A 365 -15.87 0.83 15.80
CA ARG A 365 -15.37 0.92 17.17
C ARG A 365 -15.24 2.40 17.47
N PRO A 366 -15.94 2.94 18.47
CA PRO A 366 -15.66 4.29 18.92
C PRO A 366 -14.17 4.31 19.27
N GLY A 367 -13.41 5.19 18.59
CA GLY A 367 -11.97 5.22 18.73
C GLY A 367 -11.60 5.50 20.19
N LYS A 368 -10.72 4.65 20.73
CA LYS A 368 -9.89 5.02 21.87
C LYS A 368 -8.80 5.96 21.43
#